data_bb646eda381d6850ba00f43f9777e86e
#
_entry.id   bb646eda381d6850ba00f43f9777e86e
#
_cell.length_a   1.000
_cell.length_b   1.000
_cell.length_c   1.000
_cell.angle_alpha   90.00
_cell.angle_beta   90.00
_cell.angle_gamma   90.00
#
_symmetry.space_group_name_H-M   'P 1'
#
loop_
_entity.id
_entity.type
_entity.pdbx_description
1 polymer ?
#
loop_
_entity_poly.entity_id
_entity_poly.type
_entity_poly.pdbx_seq_one_letter_code
_entity_poly.pdbx_strand_id
1 'polypeptide(L)'
;YSFGGRGGKVITVTNLNDRGPGSFREACETGGARIIVFNVAGIIRLESPIIVRAPYVTIAGQTAPGDGVCIAGESFWVDTHDVVVRHMRFRRGETKVWHRDDSFGGNPVGNIMIDHCSCTWGLDENISFYRHMYDPSEGQYESKDLKLPTVNVTIQNTISAKALDTYNHAFGSTLGGE
;
A
#
# COMPACT_ATOMS: atom_id res chain seq x y z
N TYR A 1 17.43 3.73 0.21
CA TYR A 1 17.36 3.76 -1.26
C TYR A 1 16.53 2.59 -1.75
N SER A 2 15.49 2.83 -2.54
CA SER A 2 14.63 1.80 -3.13
C SER A 2 14.84 1.73 -4.64
N PHE A 3 14.97 0.54 -5.18
CA PHE A 3 15.05 0.34 -6.64
C PHE A 3 13.68 0.50 -7.30
N GLY A 4 12.61 0.15 -6.58
CA GLY A 4 11.30 0.06 -7.20
C GLY A 4 11.31 -0.89 -8.38
N GLY A 5 10.47 -0.62 -9.36
CA GLY A 5 10.30 -1.47 -10.55
C GLY A 5 11.25 -1.18 -11.72
N ARG A 6 12.38 -0.55 -11.49
CA ARG A 6 13.32 -0.17 -12.57
C ARG A 6 13.76 -1.37 -13.40
N GLY A 7 13.71 -1.21 -14.71
CA GLY A 7 14.06 -2.27 -15.67
C GLY A 7 13.00 -3.36 -15.83
N GLY A 8 11.91 -3.26 -15.08
CA GLY A 8 10.80 -4.21 -15.15
C GLY A 8 9.78 -3.87 -16.24
N LYS A 9 8.72 -4.68 -16.27
CA LYS A 9 7.60 -4.48 -17.19
C LYS A 9 6.83 -3.22 -16.84
N VAL A 10 6.32 -2.51 -17.84
CA VAL A 10 5.31 -1.46 -17.63
C VAL A 10 3.94 -2.11 -17.72
N ILE A 11 3.16 -1.95 -16.64
CA ILE A 11 1.78 -2.45 -16.56
C ILE A 11 0.85 -1.24 -16.48
N THR A 12 -0.09 -1.14 -17.41
CA THR A 12 -1.02 -0.02 -17.47
C THR A 12 -2.35 -0.38 -16.83
N VAL A 13 -2.75 0.39 -15.85
CA VAL A 13 -4.11 0.34 -15.28
C VAL A 13 -5.05 1.07 -16.25
N THR A 14 -6.05 0.35 -16.76
CA THR A 14 -6.93 0.82 -17.84
C THR A 14 -8.39 1.00 -17.42
N ASN A 15 -8.74 0.62 -16.19
CA ASN A 15 -10.09 0.79 -15.64
C ASN A 15 -10.05 1.03 -14.13
N LEU A 16 -11.20 1.38 -13.57
CA LEU A 16 -11.38 1.66 -12.13
C LEU A 16 -12.00 0.49 -11.36
N ASN A 17 -12.08 -0.68 -11.95
CA ASN A 17 -12.62 -1.86 -11.29
C ASN A 17 -11.67 -2.35 -10.20
N ASP A 18 -12.23 -2.94 -9.15
CA ASP A 18 -11.41 -3.57 -8.10
C ASP A 18 -10.62 -4.76 -8.63
N ARG A 19 -11.23 -5.57 -9.51
CA ARG A 19 -10.67 -6.84 -9.99
C ARG A 19 -10.77 -6.98 -11.50
N GLY A 20 -10.03 -7.94 -12.01
CA GLY A 20 -10.04 -8.34 -13.41
C GLY A 20 -8.96 -7.66 -14.25
N PRO A 21 -8.94 -7.97 -15.55
CA PRO A 21 -7.92 -7.49 -16.46
C PRO A 21 -7.84 -5.95 -16.50
N GLY A 22 -6.61 -5.44 -16.39
CA GLY A 22 -6.34 -4.01 -16.42
C GLY A 22 -6.69 -3.26 -15.12
N SER A 23 -7.05 -3.95 -14.05
CA SER A 23 -7.28 -3.35 -12.73
C SER A 23 -5.97 -3.03 -12.01
N PHE A 24 -6.03 -2.08 -11.08
CA PHE A 24 -4.89 -1.76 -10.20
C PHE A 24 -4.47 -2.95 -9.35
N ARG A 25 -5.43 -3.73 -8.84
CA ARG A 25 -5.18 -4.95 -8.07
C ARG A 25 -4.36 -5.95 -8.86
N GLU A 26 -4.76 -6.26 -10.08
CA GLU A 26 -4.01 -7.19 -10.93
C GLU A 26 -2.55 -6.74 -11.11
N ALA A 27 -2.34 -5.45 -11.37
CA ALA A 27 -1.00 -4.89 -11.50
C ALA A 27 -0.17 -5.00 -10.20
N CYS A 28 -0.79 -4.79 -9.04
CA CYS A 28 -0.15 -4.90 -7.74
C CYS A 28 0.22 -6.34 -7.38
N GLU A 29 -0.66 -7.29 -7.69
CA GLU A 29 -0.51 -8.71 -7.34
C GLU A 29 0.36 -9.48 -8.36
N THR A 30 0.65 -8.89 -9.52
CA THR A 30 1.57 -9.46 -10.51
C THR A 30 2.99 -9.54 -9.93
N GLY A 31 3.67 -10.66 -10.19
CA GLY A 31 5.06 -10.86 -9.78
C GLY A 31 6.09 -10.23 -10.72
N GLY A 32 7.34 -10.16 -10.25
CA GLY A 32 8.48 -9.62 -10.97
C GLY A 32 8.59 -8.09 -10.93
N ALA A 33 9.73 -7.58 -11.42
CA ALA A 33 9.97 -6.14 -11.47
C ALA A 33 8.98 -5.46 -12.41
N ARG A 34 8.32 -4.36 -11.92
CA ARG A 34 7.25 -3.69 -12.67
C ARG A 34 7.06 -2.24 -12.30
N ILE A 35 6.65 -1.47 -13.30
CA ILE A 35 6.23 -0.08 -13.14
C ILE A 35 4.74 -0.02 -13.49
N ILE A 36 3.93 0.36 -12.53
CA ILE A 36 2.48 0.50 -12.69
C ILE A 36 2.19 1.95 -13.06
N VAL A 37 1.58 2.13 -14.21
CA VAL A 37 1.16 3.42 -14.75
C VAL A 37 -0.36 3.44 -14.95
N PHE A 38 -0.95 4.62 -15.02
CA PHE A 38 -2.40 4.77 -15.10
C PHE A 38 -2.81 5.49 -16.38
N ASN A 39 -3.75 4.93 -17.11
CA ASN A 39 -4.43 5.54 -18.26
C ASN A 39 -5.86 5.97 -17.89
N VAL A 40 -6.18 5.97 -16.61
CA VAL A 40 -7.48 6.35 -16.05
C VAL A 40 -7.29 7.26 -14.86
N ALA A 41 -8.28 8.06 -14.56
CA ALA A 41 -8.38 8.86 -13.34
C ALA A 41 -9.71 8.59 -12.64
N GLY A 42 -9.73 8.71 -11.32
CA GLY A 42 -10.94 8.52 -10.54
C GLY A 42 -10.72 7.72 -9.27
N ILE A 43 -11.79 7.15 -8.75
CA ILE A 43 -11.79 6.40 -7.51
C ILE A 43 -11.90 4.90 -7.82
N ILE A 44 -10.89 4.15 -7.44
CA ILE A 44 -10.92 2.68 -7.41
C ILE A 44 -11.45 2.28 -6.03
N ARG A 45 -12.62 1.66 -6.00
CA ARG A 45 -13.23 1.18 -4.76
C ARG A 45 -12.91 -0.29 -4.56
N LEU A 46 -12.12 -0.56 -3.54
CA LEU A 46 -11.71 -1.91 -3.19
C LEU A 46 -12.80 -2.62 -2.38
N GLU A 47 -13.00 -3.90 -2.64
CA GLU A 47 -13.88 -4.80 -1.89
C GLU A 47 -13.12 -5.65 -0.86
N SER A 48 -11.82 -5.68 -0.97
CA SER A 48 -10.88 -6.29 -0.02
C SER A 48 -9.53 -5.59 -0.09
N PRO A 49 -8.67 -5.69 0.94
CA PRO A 49 -7.35 -5.10 0.90
C PRO A 49 -6.52 -5.53 -0.32
N ILE A 50 -5.70 -4.63 -0.83
CA ILE A 50 -4.62 -4.99 -1.76
C ILE A 50 -3.36 -5.21 -0.94
N ILE A 51 -2.70 -6.35 -1.13
CA ILE A 51 -1.44 -6.66 -0.46
C ILE A 51 -0.35 -6.88 -1.50
N VAL A 52 0.61 -5.99 -1.55
CA VAL A 52 1.78 -6.10 -2.44
C VAL A 52 2.79 -7.05 -1.82
N ARG A 53 2.89 -8.26 -2.33
CA ARG A 53 3.81 -9.31 -1.83
C ARG A 53 5.05 -9.49 -2.70
N ALA A 54 4.98 -9.12 -3.98
CA ALA A 54 6.14 -9.26 -4.87
C ALA A 54 6.97 -7.97 -4.88
N PRO A 55 8.28 -8.05 -4.70
CA PRO A 55 9.16 -6.89 -4.66
C PRO A 55 9.36 -6.22 -6.03
N TYR A 56 10.17 -5.16 -6.02
CA TYR A 56 10.57 -4.40 -7.20
C TYR A 56 9.39 -3.79 -7.96
N VAL A 57 8.59 -3.00 -7.26
CA VAL A 57 7.44 -2.31 -7.86
C VAL A 57 7.55 -0.79 -7.70
N THR A 58 7.21 -0.08 -8.76
CA THR A 58 6.96 1.36 -8.75
C THR A 58 5.51 1.62 -9.13
N ILE A 59 4.76 2.29 -8.27
CA ILE A 59 3.41 2.77 -8.53
C ILE A 59 3.52 4.26 -8.87
N ALA A 60 3.32 4.58 -10.13
CA ALA A 60 3.56 5.90 -10.69
C ALA A 60 2.23 6.65 -10.88
N GLY A 61 1.60 7.10 -9.80
CA GLY A 61 0.31 7.80 -9.82
C GLY A 61 0.31 9.10 -10.63
N GLN A 62 1.47 9.73 -10.78
CA GLN A 62 1.63 10.94 -11.61
C GLN A 62 1.36 10.72 -13.11
N THR A 63 1.26 9.48 -13.55
CA THR A 63 0.91 9.16 -14.95
C THR A 63 -0.58 9.21 -15.22
N ALA A 64 -1.39 9.21 -14.17
CA ALA A 64 -2.83 9.29 -14.31
C ALA A 64 -3.27 10.64 -14.89
N PRO A 65 -4.25 10.66 -15.80
CA PRO A 65 -4.81 11.91 -16.31
C PRO A 65 -5.60 12.68 -15.25
N GLY A 66 -5.93 13.94 -15.53
CA GLY A 66 -6.80 14.77 -14.72
C GLY A 66 -6.37 14.85 -13.26
N ASP A 67 -7.30 14.61 -12.36
CA ASP A 67 -7.06 14.68 -10.90
C ASP A 67 -6.38 13.45 -10.30
N GLY A 68 -5.92 12.51 -11.13
CA GLY A 68 -5.22 11.32 -10.65
C GLY A 68 -6.13 10.23 -10.08
N VAL A 69 -5.52 9.28 -9.38
CA VAL A 69 -6.20 8.09 -8.85
C VAL A 69 -6.31 8.14 -7.33
N CYS A 70 -7.47 7.71 -6.83
CA CYS A 70 -7.75 7.51 -5.42
C CYS A 70 -8.13 6.05 -5.16
N ILE A 71 -7.47 5.43 -4.21
CA ILE A 71 -7.80 4.10 -3.72
C ILE A 71 -8.67 4.26 -2.48
N ALA A 72 -9.86 3.68 -2.48
CA ALA A 72 -10.83 3.84 -1.40
C ALA A 72 -11.49 2.52 -1.02
N GLY A 73 -12.04 2.47 0.18
CA GLY A 73 -12.90 1.36 0.65
C GLY A 73 -12.19 0.30 1.44
N GLU A 74 -10.92 0.04 1.16
CA GLU A 74 -10.11 -0.95 1.86
C GLU A 74 -8.64 -0.50 1.95
N SER A 75 -7.87 -1.18 2.80
CA SER A 75 -6.45 -0.94 3.00
C SER A 75 -5.61 -1.25 1.77
N PHE A 76 -4.53 -0.50 1.65
CA PHE A 76 -3.43 -0.83 0.74
C PHE A 76 -2.21 -1.22 1.58
N TRP A 77 -1.73 -2.45 1.38
CA TRP A 77 -0.65 -3.03 2.19
C TRP A 77 0.58 -3.38 1.37
N VAL A 78 1.74 -3.14 1.97
CA VAL A 78 3.05 -3.55 1.43
C VAL A 78 3.67 -4.56 2.38
N ASP A 79 3.90 -5.76 1.87
CA ASP A 79 4.45 -6.88 2.64
C ASP A 79 5.68 -7.47 1.91
N THR A 80 6.55 -6.59 1.46
CA THR A 80 7.74 -6.92 0.67
C THR A 80 8.80 -5.82 0.75
N HIS A 81 9.72 -5.76 -0.19
CA HIS A 81 10.80 -4.77 -0.27
C HIS A 81 10.89 -4.10 -1.64
N ASP A 82 11.68 -3.04 -1.73
CA ASP A 82 11.92 -2.27 -2.96
C ASP A 82 10.64 -1.80 -3.65
N VAL A 83 9.84 -1.06 -2.87
CA VAL A 83 8.58 -0.47 -3.32
C VAL A 83 8.69 1.05 -3.37
N VAL A 84 8.26 1.63 -4.47
CA VAL A 84 8.13 3.08 -4.66
C VAL A 84 6.69 3.41 -4.98
N VAL A 85 6.06 4.28 -4.19
CA VAL A 85 4.69 4.76 -4.40
C VAL A 85 4.71 6.27 -4.53
N ARG A 86 4.17 6.78 -5.62
CA ARG A 86 4.16 8.22 -5.90
C ARG A 86 2.80 8.73 -6.37
N HIS A 87 2.45 9.93 -5.90
CA HIS A 87 1.26 10.67 -6.34
C HIS A 87 -0.05 9.89 -6.23
N MET A 88 -0.19 9.10 -5.18
CA MET A 88 -1.39 8.32 -4.90
C MET A 88 -2.20 8.92 -3.74
N ARG A 89 -3.50 8.69 -3.77
CA ARG A 89 -4.40 9.04 -2.67
C ARG A 89 -5.01 7.76 -2.10
N PHE A 90 -4.86 7.56 -0.79
CA PHE A 90 -5.43 6.41 -0.07
C PHE A 90 -6.48 6.91 0.90
N ARG A 91 -7.67 6.36 0.83
CA ARG A 91 -8.88 6.76 1.57
C ARG A 91 -9.59 5.50 2.04
N ARG A 92 -9.10 4.93 3.15
CA ARG A 92 -9.70 3.71 3.70
C ARG A 92 -11.19 3.87 3.85
N GLY A 93 -11.61 4.84 4.60
CA GLY A 93 -13.01 5.15 4.83
C GLY A 93 -13.74 4.07 5.64
N GLU A 94 -14.92 4.44 6.11
CA GLU A 94 -15.81 3.55 6.85
C GLU A 94 -16.65 2.73 5.88
N THR A 95 -16.23 1.50 5.65
CA THR A 95 -16.93 0.55 4.79
C THR A 95 -17.41 -0.66 5.61
N LYS A 96 -18.02 -1.64 4.95
CA LYS A 96 -18.53 -2.86 5.59
C LYS A 96 -17.42 -3.77 6.10
N VAL A 97 -16.55 -3.26 6.95
CA VAL A 97 -15.42 -4.03 7.45
C VAL A 97 -15.57 -4.37 8.91
N TRP A 98 -15.13 -5.55 9.21
CA TRP A 98 -15.20 -6.16 10.52
C TRP A 98 -13.93 -5.96 11.32
N HIS A 99 -12.95 -5.28 10.78
CA HIS A 99 -11.66 -5.01 11.38
C HIS A 99 -11.24 -3.56 11.18
N ARG A 100 -10.52 -3.03 12.12
CA ARG A 100 -9.83 -1.77 11.99
C ARG A 100 -8.53 -2.01 11.24
N ASP A 101 -8.22 -1.14 10.33
CA ASP A 101 -6.98 -1.18 9.56
C ASP A 101 -6.59 0.20 9.03
N ASP A 102 -5.41 0.26 8.49
CA ASP A 102 -4.79 1.49 8.03
C ASP A 102 -5.26 1.88 6.64
N SER A 103 -5.10 3.14 6.32
CA SER A 103 -5.31 3.59 4.94
C SER A 103 -4.21 3.08 4.01
N PHE A 104 -2.95 3.18 4.47
CA PHE A 104 -1.77 2.65 3.79
C PHE A 104 -0.79 2.11 4.83
N GLY A 105 -0.49 0.84 4.77
CA GLY A 105 0.38 0.24 5.76
C GLY A 105 1.08 -1.02 5.31
N GLY A 106 1.51 -1.81 6.28
CA GLY A 106 2.07 -3.13 6.08
C GLY A 106 3.23 -3.46 7.00
N ASN A 107 3.75 -4.66 6.79
CA ASN A 107 4.92 -5.18 7.50
C ASN A 107 6.08 -5.41 6.51
N PRO A 108 6.59 -4.37 5.84
CA PRO A 108 7.57 -4.54 4.79
C PRO A 108 8.95 -4.91 5.34
N VAL A 109 9.72 -5.61 4.52
CA VAL A 109 11.12 -5.89 4.81
C VAL A 109 11.97 -4.61 4.83
N GLY A 110 11.76 -3.74 3.83
CA GLY A 110 12.49 -2.48 3.75
C GLY A 110 12.63 -1.92 2.34
N ASN A 111 13.43 -0.87 2.19
CA ASN A 111 13.62 -0.14 0.94
C ASN A 111 12.28 0.39 0.37
N ILE A 112 11.53 1.11 1.19
CA ILE A 112 10.22 1.67 0.83
C ILE A 112 10.36 3.18 0.63
N MET A 113 9.80 3.69 -0.46
CA MET A 113 9.67 5.12 -0.70
C MET A 113 8.22 5.49 -0.99
N ILE A 114 7.69 6.41 -0.19
CA ILE A 114 6.38 7.02 -0.37
C ILE A 114 6.60 8.49 -0.59
N ASP A 115 6.15 8.99 -1.72
CA ASP A 115 6.45 10.35 -2.15
C ASP A 115 5.24 11.01 -2.81
N HIS A 116 4.91 12.24 -2.39
CA HIS A 116 3.77 13.01 -2.89
C HIS A 116 2.43 12.25 -2.79
N CYS A 117 2.21 11.54 -1.70
CA CYS A 117 0.97 10.82 -1.45
C CYS A 117 0.08 11.54 -0.44
N SER A 118 -1.17 11.11 -0.33
CA SER A 118 -2.01 11.48 0.79
C SER A 118 -2.81 10.28 1.31
N CYS A 119 -2.77 10.07 2.60
CA CYS A 119 -3.40 8.98 3.30
C CYS A 119 -4.34 9.56 4.36
N THR A 120 -5.62 9.24 4.25
CA THR A 120 -6.64 9.72 5.19
C THR A 120 -7.69 8.66 5.43
N TRP A 121 -8.49 8.87 6.48
CA TRP A 121 -9.63 8.04 6.81
C TRP A 121 -9.24 6.60 7.16
N GLY A 122 -8.06 6.39 7.73
CA GLY A 122 -7.69 5.13 8.36
C GLY A 122 -8.62 4.84 9.54
N LEU A 123 -8.94 3.59 9.76
CA LEU A 123 -9.74 3.12 10.91
C LEU A 123 -8.86 2.78 12.11
N ASP A 124 -7.57 2.65 11.89
CA ASP A 124 -6.51 2.58 12.88
C ASP A 124 -5.51 3.72 12.62
N GLU A 125 -4.56 3.54 11.74
CA GLU A 125 -3.67 4.60 11.28
C GLU A 125 -3.97 5.04 9.84
N ASN A 126 -3.53 6.24 9.50
CA ASN A 126 -3.51 6.66 8.09
C ASN A 126 -2.31 6.07 7.35
N ILE A 127 -1.16 6.02 8.02
CA ILE A 127 0.07 5.39 7.51
C ILE A 127 0.68 4.57 8.64
N SER A 128 0.88 3.28 8.40
CA SER A 128 1.48 2.39 9.39
C SER A 128 2.49 1.46 8.73
N PHE A 129 3.76 1.62 9.08
CA PHE A 129 4.80 0.66 8.74
C PHE A 129 5.38 0.11 10.03
N TYR A 130 5.13 -1.16 10.24
CA TYR A 130 5.53 -1.83 11.45
C TYR A 130 6.65 -2.84 11.15
N ARG A 131 6.84 -3.82 12.01
CA ARG A 131 7.90 -4.81 11.88
C ARG A 131 7.59 -5.81 10.77
N HIS A 132 8.59 -6.25 10.05
CA HIS A 132 8.43 -7.39 9.17
C HIS A 132 8.18 -8.67 10.01
N MET A 133 7.12 -9.38 9.68
CA MET A 133 6.76 -10.63 10.34
C MET A 133 7.32 -11.78 9.49
N TYR A 134 8.30 -12.47 10.02
CA TYR A 134 8.91 -13.62 9.37
C TYR A 134 8.49 -14.90 10.08
N ASP A 135 7.86 -15.80 9.35
CA ASP A 135 7.54 -17.13 9.82
C ASP A 135 8.60 -18.13 9.33
N PRO A 136 9.50 -18.61 10.20
CA PRO A 136 10.52 -19.58 9.83
C PRO A 136 9.96 -20.98 9.60
N SER A 137 8.70 -21.24 9.95
CA SER A 137 8.10 -22.57 9.90
C SER A 137 7.34 -22.87 8.60
N GLU A 138 7.24 -21.92 7.67
CA GLU A 138 6.55 -22.06 6.38
C GLU A 138 5.20 -22.79 6.48
N GLY A 139 4.32 -22.33 7.38
CA GLY A 139 2.95 -22.85 7.47
C GLY A 139 2.73 -23.95 8.49
N GLN A 140 3.65 -24.18 9.42
CA GLN A 140 3.35 -24.97 10.61
C GLN A 140 2.55 -24.12 11.61
N TYR A 141 1.50 -24.68 12.18
CA TYR A 141 0.48 -24.02 12.98
C TYR A 141 0.96 -23.39 14.32
N GLU A 142 2.21 -23.49 14.67
CA GLU A 142 2.82 -22.87 15.84
C GLU A 142 3.92 -21.89 15.44
N SER A 143 3.60 -20.96 14.57
CA SER A 143 4.55 -19.96 14.17
C SER A 143 4.82 -19.00 15.33
N LYS A 144 6.01 -19.03 15.83
CA LYS A 144 6.55 -17.89 16.57
C LYS A 144 7.08 -16.90 15.55
N ASP A 145 6.19 -16.09 15.01
CA ASP A 145 6.56 -15.03 14.09
C ASP A 145 7.74 -14.25 14.64
N LEU A 146 8.85 -14.30 13.93
CA LEU A 146 10.01 -13.52 14.29
C LEU A 146 9.81 -12.08 13.79
N LYS A 147 9.79 -11.16 14.72
CA LYS A 147 9.69 -9.72 14.41
C LYS A 147 11.04 -9.19 13.99
N LEU A 148 11.20 -8.93 12.71
CA LEU A 148 12.41 -8.33 12.16
C LEU A 148 12.20 -6.82 11.95
N PRO A 149 13.25 -6.00 12.10
CA PRO A 149 13.14 -4.57 11.86
C PRO A 149 12.84 -4.28 10.39
N THR A 150 11.96 -3.33 10.13
CA THR A 150 11.80 -2.72 8.81
C THR A 150 12.85 -1.63 8.63
N VAL A 151 13.58 -1.65 7.53
CA VAL A 151 14.71 -0.75 7.30
C VAL A 151 14.54 0.10 6.03
N ASN A 152 15.20 1.26 5.97
CA ASN A 152 15.23 2.13 4.79
C ASN A 152 13.83 2.56 4.30
N VAL A 153 13.01 3.05 5.20
CA VAL A 153 11.72 3.66 4.86
C VAL A 153 11.89 5.16 4.70
N THR A 154 11.43 5.69 3.59
CA THR A 154 11.36 7.13 3.31
C THR A 154 9.92 7.52 3.02
N ILE A 155 9.39 8.43 3.79
CA ILE A 155 8.09 9.07 3.57
C ILE A 155 8.34 10.56 3.44
N GLN A 156 8.04 11.12 2.27
CA GLN A 156 8.30 12.53 2.01
C GLN A 156 7.16 13.17 1.21
N ASN A 157 6.98 14.47 1.36
CA ASN A 157 5.95 15.24 0.65
C ASN A 157 4.55 14.61 0.75
N THR A 158 4.26 13.96 1.85
CA THR A 158 3.07 13.11 2.03
C THR A 158 2.22 13.65 3.16
N ILE A 159 0.91 13.66 2.96
CA ILE A 159 -0.08 14.09 3.94
C ILE A 159 -0.65 12.86 4.64
N SER A 160 -0.57 12.84 5.97
CA SER A 160 -1.32 11.94 6.84
C SER A 160 -2.29 12.78 7.67
N ALA A 161 -3.58 12.62 7.48
CA ALA A 161 -4.57 13.46 8.15
C ALA A 161 -5.96 12.80 8.24
N LYS A 162 -6.79 13.30 9.15
CA LYS A 162 -8.20 12.92 9.27
C LYS A 162 -8.41 11.40 9.40
N ALA A 163 -7.73 10.76 10.34
CA ALA A 163 -8.07 9.41 10.77
C ALA A 163 -9.49 9.37 11.34
N LEU A 164 -10.18 8.26 11.19
CA LEU A 164 -11.55 8.08 11.65
C LEU A 164 -11.58 7.42 13.04
N ASP A 165 -12.42 7.93 13.92
CA ASP A 165 -12.55 7.44 15.28
C ASP A 165 -13.62 6.33 15.44
N THR A 166 -13.90 5.60 14.38
CA THR A 166 -14.93 4.55 14.34
C THR A 166 -14.70 3.48 15.42
N TYR A 167 -13.44 3.18 15.71
CA TYR A 167 -13.04 2.16 16.70
C TYR A 167 -12.28 2.75 17.89
N ASN A 168 -12.41 4.05 18.14
CA ASN A 168 -11.63 4.74 19.16
C ASN A 168 -10.10 4.66 18.92
N HIS A 169 -9.70 4.71 17.63
CA HIS A 169 -8.35 4.56 17.13
C HIS A 169 -8.05 5.55 16.01
N ALA A 170 -8.25 6.82 16.23
CA ALA A 170 -7.98 7.87 15.26
C ALA A 170 -6.48 8.23 15.21
N PHE A 171 -5.60 7.25 15.04
CA PHE A 171 -4.17 7.46 15.00
C PHE A 171 -3.71 8.01 13.65
N GLY A 172 -2.70 8.85 13.67
CA GLY A 172 -2.18 9.48 12.45
C GLY A 172 -1.23 8.57 11.69
N SER A 173 -0.09 8.31 12.29
CA SER A 173 0.94 7.47 11.67
C SER A 173 1.72 6.71 12.73
N THR A 174 1.96 5.44 12.47
CA THR A 174 2.83 4.58 13.27
C THR A 174 4.01 4.14 12.42
N LEU A 175 5.20 4.43 12.89
CA LEU A 175 6.45 3.98 12.30
C LEU A 175 7.21 3.22 13.38
N GLY A 176 7.03 1.93 13.40
CA GLY A 176 7.66 1.04 14.35
C GLY A 176 8.72 0.17 13.68
N GLY A 177 9.71 -0.29 14.43
CA GLY A 177 10.76 -1.03 13.76
C GLY A 177 11.79 -1.75 14.64
N GLU A 178 11.63 -1.77 15.95
CA GLU A 178 12.50 -2.56 16.83
C GLU A 178 11.95 -3.95 17.08
#